data_e028b86e6ab0f4ef78d01b89bec83abf
#
_entry.id   e028b86e6ab0f4ef78d01b89bec83abf
#
_cell.length_a   1.000
_cell.length_b   1.000
_cell.length_c   1.000
_cell.angle_alpha   90.00
_cell.angle_beta   90.00
_cell.angle_gamma   90.00
#
_symmetry.space_group_name_H-M   'P 1'
#
loop_
_entity.id
_entity.type
_entity.pdbx_description
1 polymer ?
#
loop_
_entity_poly.entity_id
_entity_poly.type
_entity_poly.pdbx_seq_one_letter_code
_entity_poly.pdbx_strand_id
1 'polypeptide(L)'
;LETKLKELKKKKPVPEEEMAAVTKEIETTKTSTPHYDAPLAPGLVDEALFVERLGETPQSGSKIVYKPQAQNLNIFIRGNPNRLGEEVPRRFLQVLSKGSSKPYQQASGRLELAESIVNDAASLTARVIVNRIWKQHMGKGIVASASNFGTTGDRPTHPELLDWLAMT
;
A
#
# COMPACT_ATOMS: atom_id res chain seq x y z
N LEU A 1 7.26 27.76 12.01
CA LEU A 1 7.02 28.70 13.10
C LEU A 1 8.04 28.52 14.23
N GLU A 2 8.23 27.34 14.78
CA GLU A 2 9.19 27.06 15.85
C GLU A 2 10.65 27.40 15.47
N THR A 3 11.03 27.14 14.23
CA THR A 3 12.36 27.52 13.70
C THR A 3 12.53 29.02 13.67
N LYS A 4 11.50 29.77 13.25
CA LYS A 4 11.48 31.24 13.24
C LYS A 4 11.59 31.81 14.66
N LEU A 5 10.90 31.19 15.62
CA LEU A 5 11.04 31.56 17.04
C LEU A 5 12.44 31.34 17.57
N LYS A 6 13.13 30.24 17.21
CA LYS A 6 14.53 29.99 17.59
C LYS A 6 15.51 30.98 16.99
N GLU A 7 15.25 31.44 15.77
CA GLU A 7 16.07 32.47 15.10
C GLU A 7 15.89 33.85 15.74
N LEU A 8 14.65 34.21 16.08
CA LEU A 8 14.36 35.49 16.74
C LEU A 8 15.02 35.57 18.12
N LYS A 9 15.07 34.47 18.89
CA LYS A 9 15.77 34.40 20.19
C LYS A 9 17.29 34.61 20.10
N LYS A 10 17.89 34.43 18.93
CA LYS A 10 19.33 34.64 18.70
C LYS A 10 19.69 36.09 18.37
N LYS A 11 18.71 36.94 17.99
CA LYS A 11 18.93 38.35 17.67
C LYS A 11 19.16 39.16 18.97
N LYS A 12 20.07 40.13 18.92
CA LYS A 12 20.31 41.12 19.99
C LYS A 12 20.20 42.52 19.38
N PRO A 13 19.29 43.41 19.88
CA PRO A 13 18.32 43.18 20.94
C PRO A 13 17.20 42.19 20.49
N VAL A 14 16.61 41.48 21.46
CA VAL A 14 15.54 40.51 21.20
C VAL A 14 14.25 41.29 20.84
N PRO A 15 13.62 41.04 19.68
CA PRO A 15 12.40 41.76 19.28
C PRO A 15 11.18 41.14 20.01
N GLU A 16 10.86 41.70 21.18
CA GLU A 16 9.81 41.20 22.07
C GLU A 16 8.42 41.15 21.40
N GLU A 17 8.08 42.18 20.61
CA GLU A 17 6.79 42.21 19.90
C GLU A 17 6.65 41.13 18.83
N GLU A 18 7.74 40.92 18.05
CA GLU A 18 7.77 39.86 17.05
C GLU A 18 7.72 38.44 17.68
N MET A 19 8.41 38.27 18.82
CA MET A 19 8.35 37.04 19.58
C MET A 19 6.97 36.74 20.13
N ALA A 20 6.31 37.76 20.70
CA ALA A 20 4.95 37.63 21.21
C ALA A 20 3.95 37.26 20.09
N ALA A 21 4.08 37.91 18.93
CA ALA A 21 3.25 37.59 17.75
C ALA A 21 3.43 36.15 17.27
N VAL A 22 4.69 35.69 17.12
CA VAL A 22 4.99 34.30 16.68
C VAL A 22 4.56 33.29 17.73
N THR A 23 4.71 33.59 19.03
CA THR A 23 4.25 32.69 20.10
C THR A 23 2.73 32.53 20.06
N LYS A 24 1.99 33.63 19.89
CA LYS A 24 0.53 33.60 19.76
C LYS A 24 0.08 32.82 18.52
N GLU A 25 0.80 32.95 17.40
CA GLU A 25 0.53 32.20 16.18
C GLU A 25 0.79 30.69 16.37
N ILE A 26 1.83 30.32 17.13
CA ILE A 26 2.10 28.93 17.50
C ILE A 26 0.96 28.36 18.36
N GLU A 27 0.51 29.09 19.37
CA GLU A 27 -0.58 28.66 20.24
C GLU A 27 -1.90 28.51 19.49
N THR A 28 -2.24 29.49 18.63
CA THR A 28 -3.43 29.38 17.80
C THR A 28 -3.37 28.21 16.83
N THR A 29 -2.21 27.94 16.25
CA THR A 29 -2.00 26.81 15.35
C THR A 29 -2.12 25.48 16.10
N LYS A 30 -1.58 25.39 17.31
CA LYS A 30 -1.68 24.20 18.18
C LYS A 30 -3.14 23.90 18.55
N THR A 31 -3.88 24.92 18.97
CA THR A 31 -5.29 24.77 19.37
C THR A 31 -6.23 24.51 18.20
N SER A 32 -5.93 25.03 17.01
CA SER A 32 -6.73 24.81 15.80
C SER A 32 -6.42 23.50 15.08
N THR A 33 -5.27 22.87 15.37
CA THR A 33 -4.87 21.61 14.72
C THR A 33 -5.44 20.43 15.50
N PRO A 34 -6.39 19.66 14.94
CA PRO A 34 -6.92 18.48 15.61
C PRO A 34 -5.81 17.49 15.93
N HIS A 35 -5.84 16.93 17.13
CA HIS A 35 -4.91 15.92 17.58
C HIS A 35 -3.41 16.31 17.59
N TYR A 36 -3.10 17.61 17.74
CA TYR A 36 -1.72 18.11 17.76
C TYR A 36 -0.80 17.36 18.76
N ASP A 37 -1.31 17.06 19.95
CA ASP A 37 -0.59 16.35 21.02
C ASP A 37 -0.88 14.82 21.03
N ALA A 38 -1.56 14.29 20.02
CA ALA A 38 -1.83 12.87 19.96
C ALA A 38 -0.52 12.07 19.75
N PRO A 39 -0.38 10.89 20.38
CA PRO A 39 0.77 10.04 20.14
C PRO A 39 0.83 9.64 18.66
N LEU A 40 1.96 9.90 18.01
CA LEU A 40 2.18 9.56 16.61
C LEU A 40 2.53 8.08 16.50
N ALA A 41 1.86 7.38 15.60
CA ALA A 41 2.20 6.03 15.20
C ALA A 41 2.71 6.03 13.74
N PRO A 42 3.63 5.11 13.37
CA PRO A 42 3.96 4.90 11.97
C PRO A 42 2.71 4.54 11.20
N GLY A 43 2.44 5.26 10.11
CA GLY A 43 1.29 5.04 9.24
C GLY A 43 1.71 4.96 7.78
N LEU A 44 0.88 4.32 6.97
CA LEU A 44 1.03 4.31 5.52
C LEU A 44 0.17 5.44 4.93
N VAL A 45 0.81 6.25 4.10
CA VAL A 45 0.12 7.27 3.30
C VAL A 45 -0.16 6.69 1.91
N ASP A 46 -1.37 6.90 1.42
CA ASP A 46 -1.73 6.50 0.07
C ASP A 46 -1.22 7.53 -0.93
N GLU A 47 -0.21 7.13 -1.70
CA GLU A 47 0.26 7.87 -2.86
C GLU A 47 0.16 6.98 -4.10
N ALA A 48 -0.33 7.54 -5.19
CA ALA A 48 -0.39 6.86 -6.47
C ALA A 48 0.73 7.36 -7.40
N LEU A 49 1.43 6.41 -8.00
CA LEU A 49 2.44 6.65 -9.01
C LEU A 49 1.77 6.73 -10.37
N PHE A 50 2.00 7.84 -11.06
CA PHE A 50 1.51 8.10 -12.42
C PHE A 50 2.63 8.12 -13.41
N VAL A 51 2.38 7.55 -14.58
CA VAL A 51 3.24 7.71 -15.75
C VAL A 51 2.54 8.68 -16.70
N GLU A 52 2.98 9.93 -16.70
CA GLU A 52 2.48 10.96 -17.60
C GLU A 52 3.40 11.05 -18.84
N ARG A 53 2.80 11.16 -20.02
CA ARG A 53 3.58 11.38 -21.24
C ARG A 53 4.12 12.80 -21.27
N LEU A 54 5.37 12.97 -21.74
CA LEU A 54 5.98 14.28 -21.92
C LEU A 54 5.58 14.96 -23.24
N GLY A 55 4.92 14.22 -24.17
CA GLY A 55 4.45 14.73 -25.45
C GLY A 55 3.48 13.78 -26.14
N GLU A 56 2.97 14.19 -27.30
CA GLU A 56 1.93 13.46 -28.03
C GLU A 56 2.47 12.23 -28.81
N THR A 57 3.77 12.18 -29.09
CA THR A 57 4.36 11.07 -29.83
C THR A 57 4.80 9.92 -28.92
N PRO A 58 4.78 8.66 -29.39
CA PRO A 58 5.27 7.52 -28.62
C PRO A 58 6.75 7.60 -28.19
N GLN A 59 7.53 8.45 -28.86
CA GLN A 59 8.95 8.67 -28.60
C GLN A 59 9.23 9.79 -27.59
N SER A 60 8.21 10.54 -27.19
CA SER A 60 8.36 11.74 -26.33
C SER A 60 8.82 11.44 -24.91
N GLY A 61 8.94 10.18 -24.51
CA GLY A 61 9.29 9.79 -23.16
C GLY A 61 8.12 9.90 -22.18
N SER A 62 8.38 9.55 -20.94
CA SER A 62 7.42 9.59 -19.85
C SER A 62 8.04 10.13 -18.57
N LYS A 63 7.22 10.78 -17.75
CA LYS A 63 7.57 11.29 -16.43
C LYS A 63 6.78 10.57 -15.37
N ILE A 64 7.44 10.19 -14.27
CA ILE A 64 6.77 9.67 -13.08
C ILE A 64 6.33 10.83 -12.21
N VAL A 65 5.05 10.85 -11.85
CA VAL A 65 4.44 11.86 -10.97
C VAL A 65 3.73 11.14 -9.83
N TYR A 66 3.94 11.58 -8.59
CA TYR A 66 3.23 11.09 -7.43
C TYR A 66 2.03 12.00 -7.14
N LYS A 67 0.86 11.40 -6.97
CA LYS A 67 -0.38 12.11 -6.62
C LYS A 67 -1.00 11.49 -5.37
N PRO A 68 -1.63 12.30 -4.50
CA PRO A 68 -2.20 11.81 -3.24
C PRO A 68 -3.47 10.97 -3.44
N GLN A 69 -3.98 10.89 -4.66
CA GLN A 69 -5.19 10.13 -4.97
C GLN A 69 -4.84 8.83 -5.69
N ALA A 70 -5.38 7.73 -5.18
CA ALA A 70 -5.24 6.45 -5.84
C ALA A 70 -5.97 6.44 -7.18
N GLN A 71 -5.33 5.91 -8.22
CA GLN A 71 -5.89 5.83 -9.57
C GLN A 71 -5.71 4.42 -10.15
N ASN A 72 -6.54 4.11 -11.13
CA ASN A 72 -6.33 2.95 -11.99
C ASN A 72 -5.17 3.24 -12.96
N LEU A 73 -4.52 2.20 -13.39
CA LEU A 73 -3.40 2.30 -14.33
C LEU A 73 -3.78 1.74 -15.70
N ASN A 74 -3.18 2.32 -16.73
CA ASN A 74 -3.31 1.79 -18.08
C ASN A 74 -2.40 0.56 -18.27
N ILE A 75 -2.83 -0.35 -19.12
CA ILE A 75 -1.99 -1.47 -19.57
C ILE A 75 -0.80 -0.91 -20.35
N PHE A 76 0.41 -1.29 -19.99
CA PHE A 76 1.61 -0.98 -20.78
C PHE A 76 1.75 -2.02 -21.89
N ILE A 77 1.44 -1.64 -23.14
CA ILE A 77 1.51 -2.54 -24.28
C ILE A 77 2.96 -3.04 -24.45
N ARG A 78 3.14 -4.35 -24.30
CA ARG A 78 4.46 -5.02 -24.30
C ARG A 78 5.43 -4.45 -23.25
N GLY A 79 4.91 -3.99 -22.10
CA GLY A 79 5.72 -3.41 -21.04
C GLY A 79 6.29 -2.02 -21.33
N ASN A 80 5.90 -1.38 -22.43
CA ASN A 80 6.39 -0.08 -22.79
C ASN A 80 5.54 1.04 -22.16
N PRO A 81 6.07 1.86 -21.22
CA PRO A 81 5.34 2.92 -20.56
C PRO A 81 4.89 4.05 -21.50
N ASN A 82 5.51 4.17 -22.68
CA ASN A 82 5.13 5.14 -23.70
C ASN A 82 3.96 4.66 -24.60
N ARG A 83 3.57 3.38 -24.49
CA ARG A 83 2.45 2.80 -25.22
C ARG A 83 1.38 2.33 -24.24
N LEU A 84 0.53 3.25 -23.87
CA LEU A 84 -0.58 3.00 -22.95
C LEU A 84 -1.78 2.40 -23.71
N GLY A 85 -2.30 1.30 -23.18
CA GLY A 85 -3.56 0.69 -23.61
C GLY A 85 -4.74 1.16 -22.78
N GLU A 86 -5.73 0.31 -22.61
CA GLU A 86 -6.92 0.60 -21.82
C GLU A 86 -6.59 0.78 -20.33
N GLU A 87 -7.38 1.62 -19.65
CA GLU A 87 -7.34 1.75 -18.21
C GLU A 87 -7.94 0.51 -17.54
N VAL A 88 -7.22 -0.05 -16.57
CA VAL A 88 -7.67 -1.24 -15.83
C VAL A 88 -8.06 -0.83 -14.42
N PRO A 89 -9.29 -1.14 -14.00
CA PRO A 89 -9.72 -0.88 -12.64
C PRO A 89 -8.94 -1.77 -11.65
N ARG A 90 -8.57 -1.19 -10.51
CA ARG A 90 -7.98 -1.93 -9.39
C ARG A 90 -9.03 -2.90 -8.85
N ARG A 91 -8.72 -4.18 -8.85
CA ARG A 91 -9.62 -5.24 -8.39
C ARG A 91 -8.84 -6.48 -8.00
N PHE A 92 -9.47 -7.38 -7.27
CA PHE A 92 -8.90 -8.68 -6.96
C PHE A 92 -8.77 -9.57 -8.20
N LEU A 93 -7.97 -10.62 -8.09
CA LEU A 93 -7.79 -11.61 -9.17
C LEU A 93 -9.09 -12.35 -9.45
N GLN A 94 -9.57 -12.28 -10.69
CA GLN A 94 -10.83 -12.89 -11.05
C GLN A 94 -10.84 -14.42 -10.85
N VAL A 95 -9.70 -15.08 -11.05
CA VAL A 95 -9.55 -16.54 -10.87
C VAL A 95 -9.73 -16.98 -9.42
N LEU A 96 -9.50 -16.09 -8.45
CA LEU A 96 -9.65 -16.36 -7.01
C LEU A 96 -10.95 -15.78 -6.45
N SER A 97 -11.65 -14.95 -7.21
CA SER A 97 -12.90 -14.32 -6.75
C SER A 97 -14.06 -15.31 -6.82
N LYS A 98 -14.89 -15.32 -5.80
CA LYS A 98 -16.15 -16.10 -5.74
C LYS A 98 -17.25 -15.45 -6.60
N GLY A 99 -16.99 -15.21 -7.88
CA GLY A 99 -17.89 -14.52 -8.81
C GLY A 99 -17.14 -13.48 -9.63
N SER A 100 -17.81 -12.36 -10.00
CA SER A 100 -17.13 -11.28 -10.70
C SER A 100 -16.34 -10.41 -9.72
N SER A 101 -15.05 -10.24 -9.99
CA SER A 101 -14.19 -9.32 -9.22
C SER A 101 -14.67 -7.87 -9.41
N LYS A 102 -15.10 -7.23 -8.32
CA LYS A 102 -15.55 -5.83 -8.34
C LYS A 102 -14.37 -4.89 -8.26
N PRO A 103 -14.42 -3.72 -8.93
CA PRO A 103 -13.41 -2.67 -8.76
C PRO A 103 -13.37 -2.16 -7.32
N TYR A 104 -12.17 -1.88 -6.82
CA TYR A 104 -11.98 -1.26 -5.52
C TYR A 104 -12.39 0.22 -5.57
N GLN A 105 -13.07 0.68 -4.53
CA GLN A 105 -13.64 2.02 -4.46
C GLN A 105 -13.09 2.86 -3.31
N GLN A 106 -12.52 2.23 -2.28
CA GLN A 106 -12.03 2.92 -1.09
C GLN A 106 -10.54 3.25 -1.22
N ALA A 107 -10.21 4.53 -1.26
CA ALA A 107 -8.84 5.04 -1.31
C ALA A 107 -7.93 4.24 -2.29
N SER A 108 -6.82 3.68 -1.83
CA SER A 108 -5.93 2.84 -2.67
C SER A 108 -6.48 1.43 -2.94
N GLY A 109 -7.50 0.99 -2.23
CA GLY A 109 -8.02 -0.38 -2.29
C GLY A 109 -7.23 -1.39 -1.44
N ARG A 110 -6.30 -0.94 -0.60
CA ARG A 110 -5.49 -1.86 0.23
C ARG A 110 -6.33 -2.64 1.23
N LEU A 111 -7.32 -1.99 1.85
CA LEU A 111 -8.24 -2.67 2.78
C LEU A 111 -9.09 -3.71 2.04
N GLU A 112 -9.70 -3.32 0.93
CA GLU A 112 -10.50 -4.21 0.09
C GLU A 112 -9.67 -5.39 -0.46
N LEU A 113 -8.38 -5.14 -0.79
CA LEU A 113 -7.44 -6.21 -1.18
C LEU A 113 -7.18 -7.16 -0.01
N ALA A 114 -6.96 -6.65 1.19
CA ALA A 114 -6.73 -7.47 2.38
C ALA A 114 -7.96 -8.34 2.69
N GLU A 115 -9.16 -7.76 2.61
CA GLU A 115 -10.43 -8.48 2.77
C GLU A 115 -10.61 -9.57 1.70
N SER A 116 -10.28 -9.28 0.44
CA SER A 116 -10.35 -10.26 -0.66
C SER A 116 -9.37 -11.41 -0.45
N ILE A 117 -8.17 -11.15 0.04
CA ILE A 117 -7.17 -12.19 0.37
C ILE A 117 -7.69 -13.13 1.46
N VAL A 118 -8.35 -12.58 2.47
CA VAL A 118 -8.86 -13.36 3.62
C VAL A 118 -10.17 -14.07 3.29
N ASN A 119 -11.05 -13.47 2.47
CA ASN A 119 -12.37 -14.01 2.19
C ASN A 119 -12.44 -14.78 0.88
N ASP A 120 -12.01 -14.18 -0.23
CA ASP A 120 -12.15 -14.78 -1.57
C ASP A 120 -11.07 -15.84 -1.81
N ALA A 121 -9.83 -15.55 -1.44
CA ALA A 121 -8.70 -16.48 -1.55
C ALA A 121 -8.45 -17.31 -0.28
N ALA A 122 -9.37 -17.31 0.67
CA ALA A 122 -9.21 -17.95 1.99
C ALA A 122 -8.63 -19.36 1.91
N SER A 123 -9.14 -20.20 1.02
CA SER A 123 -8.70 -21.59 0.90
C SER A 123 -7.24 -21.73 0.48
N LEU A 124 -6.75 -20.88 -0.43
CA LEU A 124 -5.34 -20.87 -0.84
C LEU A 124 -4.46 -20.22 0.23
N THR A 125 -4.89 -19.09 0.76
CA THR A 125 -4.17 -18.34 1.79
C THR A 125 -3.94 -19.19 3.03
N ALA A 126 -4.97 -19.88 3.52
CA ALA A 126 -4.87 -20.77 4.68
C ALA A 126 -3.88 -21.91 4.44
N ARG A 127 -3.96 -22.60 3.31
CA ARG A 127 -3.00 -23.68 2.96
C ARG A 127 -1.55 -23.19 2.91
N VAL A 128 -1.31 -22.01 2.33
CA VAL A 128 0.03 -21.42 2.25
C VAL A 128 0.57 -21.10 3.64
N ILE A 129 -0.24 -20.49 4.52
CA ILE A 129 0.17 -20.14 5.88
C ILE A 129 0.45 -21.41 6.69
N VAL A 130 -0.48 -22.36 6.68
CA VAL A 130 -0.29 -23.67 7.37
C VAL A 130 0.99 -24.34 6.92
N ASN A 131 1.25 -24.42 5.63
CA ASN A 131 2.47 -25.04 5.12
C ASN A 131 3.75 -24.30 5.56
N ARG A 132 3.71 -22.96 5.65
CA ARG A 132 4.83 -22.17 6.16
C ARG A 132 5.09 -22.41 7.64
N ILE A 133 4.03 -22.43 8.46
CA ILE A 133 4.12 -22.75 9.89
C ILE A 133 4.64 -24.17 10.06
N TRP A 134 4.07 -25.13 9.35
CA TRP A 134 4.52 -26.53 9.37
C TRP A 134 6.01 -26.64 9.02
N LYS A 135 6.46 -26.01 7.95
CA LYS A 135 7.86 -25.99 7.56
C LYS A 135 8.77 -25.44 8.65
N GLN A 136 8.33 -24.39 9.35
CA GLN A 136 9.11 -23.77 10.41
C GLN A 136 9.30 -24.70 11.61
N HIS A 137 8.28 -25.50 11.95
CA HIS A 137 8.35 -26.43 13.08
C HIS A 137 8.97 -27.79 12.72
N MET A 138 8.68 -28.29 11.52
CA MET A 138 9.07 -29.64 11.09
C MET A 138 10.27 -29.67 10.12
N GLY A 139 10.81 -28.50 9.77
CA GLY A 139 11.94 -28.35 8.85
C GLY A 139 11.58 -28.43 7.38
N LYS A 140 10.63 -29.29 6.98
CA LYS A 140 10.15 -29.44 5.61
C LYS A 140 8.63 -29.23 5.55
N GLY A 141 8.15 -28.50 4.54
CA GLY A 141 6.72 -28.28 4.34
C GLY A 141 5.98 -29.55 3.88
N ILE A 142 4.69 -29.62 4.15
CA ILE A 142 3.79 -30.63 3.55
C ILE A 142 3.83 -30.49 2.03
N VAL A 143 3.89 -29.25 1.53
CA VAL A 143 4.27 -28.90 0.15
C VAL A 143 5.72 -28.44 0.17
N ALA A 144 6.63 -29.17 -0.45
CA ALA A 144 8.06 -28.87 -0.41
C ALA A 144 8.40 -27.54 -1.08
N SER A 145 7.72 -27.20 -2.21
CA SER A 145 7.81 -25.91 -2.89
C SER A 145 6.99 -24.84 -2.18
N ALA A 146 7.41 -24.41 -0.99
CA ALA A 146 6.65 -23.51 -0.12
C ALA A 146 6.32 -22.13 -0.74
N SER A 147 7.03 -21.71 -1.77
CA SER A 147 6.79 -20.47 -2.52
C SER A 147 5.99 -20.67 -3.81
N ASN A 148 5.65 -21.92 -4.14
CA ASN A 148 4.95 -22.26 -5.37
C ASN A 148 3.88 -23.31 -5.11
N PHE A 149 2.63 -22.89 -4.99
CA PHE A 149 1.43 -23.71 -4.86
C PHE A 149 0.68 -23.86 -6.19
N GLY A 150 1.29 -23.43 -7.28
CA GLY A 150 0.71 -23.53 -8.63
C GLY A 150 0.97 -24.89 -9.28
N THR A 151 0.55 -24.99 -10.54
CA THR A 151 0.65 -26.24 -11.34
C THR A 151 2.07 -26.76 -11.54
N THR A 152 3.07 -25.88 -11.41
CA THR A 152 4.50 -26.23 -11.50
C THR A 152 5.15 -26.47 -10.14
N GLY A 153 4.40 -26.34 -9.04
CA GLY A 153 4.86 -26.64 -7.69
C GLY A 153 4.74 -28.14 -7.35
N ASP A 154 5.34 -28.51 -6.22
CA ASP A 154 5.22 -29.86 -5.70
C ASP A 154 3.82 -30.15 -5.18
N ARG A 155 3.38 -31.39 -5.31
CA ARG A 155 2.15 -31.84 -4.68
C ARG A 155 2.33 -32.02 -3.18
N PRO A 156 1.30 -31.76 -2.36
CA PRO A 156 1.37 -32.04 -0.94
C PRO A 156 1.57 -33.53 -0.67
N THR A 157 2.44 -33.86 0.27
CA THR A 157 2.67 -35.25 0.72
C THR A 157 1.46 -35.83 1.44
N HIS A 158 0.71 -34.97 2.15
CA HIS A 158 -0.49 -35.30 2.92
C HIS A 158 -1.57 -34.26 2.65
N PRO A 159 -2.30 -34.37 1.53
CA PRO A 159 -3.29 -33.36 1.12
C PRO A 159 -4.43 -33.22 2.11
N GLU A 160 -4.95 -34.32 2.65
CA GLU A 160 -6.05 -34.29 3.63
C GLU A 160 -5.66 -33.62 4.94
N LEU A 161 -4.43 -33.84 5.41
CA LEU A 161 -3.89 -33.15 6.59
C LEU A 161 -3.76 -31.66 6.35
N LEU A 162 -3.23 -31.27 5.18
CA LEU A 162 -3.09 -29.86 4.82
C LEU A 162 -4.48 -29.17 4.77
N ASP A 163 -5.47 -29.82 4.21
CA ASP A 163 -6.83 -29.30 4.10
C ASP A 163 -7.49 -29.22 5.47
N TRP A 164 -7.33 -30.22 6.30
CA TRP A 164 -7.88 -30.21 7.66
C TRP A 164 -7.29 -29.05 8.50
N LEU A 165 -5.95 -28.92 8.48
CA LEU A 165 -5.28 -27.82 9.18
C LEU A 165 -5.66 -26.43 8.63
N ALA A 166 -5.97 -26.32 7.35
CA ALA A 166 -6.37 -25.06 6.73
C ALA A 166 -7.83 -24.66 7.02
N MET A 167 -8.65 -25.61 7.47
CA MET A 167 -10.06 -25.37 7.85
C MET A 167 -10.25 -25.14 9.35
N THR A 168 -9.27 -25.49 10.18
CA THR A 168 -9.26 -25.28 11.63
C THR A 168 -8.79 -23.88 12.00
#